data_69fbebf7d5b166ab83fe80a7dbdb088a
#
_entry.id   69fbebf7d5b166ab83fe80a7dbdb088a
#
_cell.length_a   1.000
_cell.length_b   1.000
_cell.length_c   1.000
_cell.angle_alpha   90.00
_cell.angle_beta   90.00
_cell.angle_gamma   90.00
#
_symmetry.space_group_name_H-M   'P 1'
#
loop_
_entity.id
_entity.type
_entity.pdbx_description
1 polymer ?
#
loop_
_entity_poly.entity_id
_entity_poly.type
_entity_poly.pdbx_seq_one_letter_code
_entity_poly.pdbx_strand_id
1 'polypeptide(L)'
;MRFNNLRRQLSNSSGIYHRTIHSGLEDAGPMASKLKSRSVVRFSGPDTVKFLQGLLTNDVRRWFGESSGEKSSTVPPTPNMPSVSTPPMYAALLTPQGRFLYDFFLYSPTRPDEKLDRTGSGPGSDPGRDGSVELFADVDVSVLDELLETLKKYRLRSKVDIENVAEELSCWQRYGRNLTGSSSVGWGGGVDRAGESTASGNKYGWQWYEDPRLDCLGYRSVFPSDATPPLVEADKETDESNYLLWRLEHGVAEGSAEIPKGEAIPLEYNFVGLNAISFDKGCYVGQELIARTHHRGVIRKRLVPLRFIDSSGKEVNQKIAAGAEVVESGSGKKVGTVSTALGSRGMGVMRVEEVFKASAELTVSGSEEVKVEAIRPRWWPAEWFQQNQSGVASAS
;
A
#
# COMPACT_ATOMS: atom_id res chain seq x y z
N MET A 1 25.95 -22.27 33.68
CA MET A 1 24.66 -22.95 33.46
C MET A 1 23.45 -22.00 33.64
N ARG A 2 23.40 -20.83 33.02
CA ARG A 2 22.24 -19.90 33.13
C ARG A 2 21.77 -19.29 31.80
N PHE A 3 22.32 -19.71 30.68
CA PHE A 3 21.98 -19.16 29.35
C PHE A 3 21.02 -20.02 28.53
N ASN A 4 20.69 -21.24 28.95
CA ASN A 4 19.83 -22.14 28.16
C ASN A 4 18.34 -22.08 28.50
N ASN A 5 17.94 -21.35 29.55
CA ASN A 5 16.51 -21.27 29.92
C ASN A 5 15.76 -20.10 29.27
N LEU A 6 16.45 -19.06 28.78
CA LEU A 6 15.77 -17.96 28.08
C LEU A 6 15.36 -18.32 26.65
N ARG A 7 16.11 -19.20 25.98
CA ARG A 7 15.75 -19.64 24.61
C ARG A 7 14.52 -20.56 24.57
N ARG A 8 14.22 -21.28 25.64
CA ARG A 8 13.03 -22.15 25.71
C ARG A 8 11.73 -21.38 26.03
N GLN A 9 11.79 -20.24 26.67
CA GLN A 9 10.59 -19.42 26.93
C GLN A 9 10.18 -18.59 25.73
N LEU A 10 11.10 -18.17 24.84
CA LEU A 10 10.79 -17.42 23.63
C LEU A 10 10.22 -18.30 22.51
N SER A 11 10.52 -19.62 22.50
CA SER A 11 9.95 -20.53 21.50
C SER A 11 8.53 -20.99 21.79
N ASN A 12 8.09 -20.90 23.06
CA ASN A 12 6.73 -21.30 23.44
C ASN A 12 5.70 -20.16 23.32
N SER A 13 6.13 -18.90 23.27
CA SER A 13 5.20 -17.77 23.06
C SER A 13 4.80 -17.59 21.60
N SER A 14 5.68 -17.95 20.65
CA SER A 14 5.35 -17.89 19.22
C SER A 14 4.32 -18.95 18.78
N GLY A 15 4.28 -20.10 19.43
CA GLY A 15 3.35 -21.19 19.12
C GLY A 15 1.89 -20.93 19.53
N ILE A 16 1.67 -20.08 20.53
CA ILE A 16 0.33 -19.76 21.04
C ILE A 16 -0.30 -18.63 20.21
N TYR A 17 0.49 -17.67 19.73
CA TYR A 17 -0.01 -16.59 18.89
C TYR A 17 -0.44 -17.05 17.48
N HIS A 18 0.23 -18.04 16.89
CA HIS A 18 -0.17 -18.56 15.57
C HIS A 18 -1.49 -19.32 15.55
N ARG A 19 -1.95 -19.85 16.68
CA ARG A 19 -3.19 -20.65 16.73
C ARG A 19 -4.47 -19.82 16.78
N THR A 20 -4.37 -18.55 17.18
CA THR A 20 -5.53 -17.64 17.33
C THR A 20 -5.78 -16.75 16.09
N ILE A 21 -4.79 -16.67 15.18
CA ILE A 21 -4.79 -15.72 14.05
C ILE A 21 -5.66 -16.20 12.87
N HIS A 22 -5.75 -17.52 12.62
CA HIS A 22 -6.32 -18.02 11.36
C HIS A 22 -7.84 -18.15 11.29
N SER A 23 -8.54 -18.21 12.41
CA SER A 23 -10.01 -18.33 12.41
C SER A 23 -10.77 -17.05 12.76
N GLY A 24 -10.08 -15.93 12.94
CA GLY A 24 -10.67 -14.75 13.57
C GLY A 24 -10.45 -13.41 12.87
N LEU A 25 -9.67 -13.34 11.77
CA LEU A 25 -9.46 -12.06 11.08
C LEU A 25 -10.72 -11.55 10.40
N GLU A 26 -11.56 -12.45 9.88
CA GLU A 26 -12.84 -12.07 9.28
C GLU A 26 -13.80 -11.44 10.29
N ASP A 27 -13.69 -11.79 11.57
CA ASP A 27 -14.49 -11.24 12.66
C ASP A 27 -13.72 -10.32 13.61
N ALA A 28 -12.44 -10.10 13.34
CA ALA A 28 -11.62 -9.21 14.15
C ALA A 28 -12.11 -7.76 14.02
N GLY A 29 -12.34 -7.12 15.16
CA GLY A 29 -12.66 -5.71 15.24
C GLY A 29 -11.50 -4.82 14.78
N PRO A 30 -11.56 -3.52 15.02
CA PRO A 30 -10.51 -2.60 14.64
C PRO A 30 -9.14 -2.99 15.21
N MET A 31 -8.13 -3.02 14.35
CA MET A 31 -6.74 -3.33 14.67
C MET A 31 -5.83 -2.19 14.17
N ALA A 32 -4.70 -2.03 14.83
CA ALA A 32 -3.65 -1.12 14.39
C ALA A 32 -2.29 -1.81 14.45
N SER A 33 -1.44 -1.55 13.46
CA SER A 33 -0.08 -2.08 13.41
C SER A 33 0.92 -0.99 13.03
N LYS A 34 2.02 -0.92 13.77
CA LYS A 34 3.21 -0.18 13.34
C LYS A 34 3.91 -0.98 12.25
N LEU A 35 4.13 -0.37 11.10
CA LEU A 35 4.72 -1.02 9.94
C LEU A 35 6.25 -0.93 10.00
N LYS A 36 6.89 -1.95 10.54
CA LYS A 36 8.36 -2.03 10.68
C LYS A 36 9.06 -2.31 9.35
N SER A 37 8.33 -2.86 8.38
CA SER A 37 8.79 -3.05 7.01
C SER A 37 8.84 -1.75 6.20
N ARG A 38 8.32 -0.64 6.76
CA ARG A 38 8.25 0.66 6.08
C ARG A 38 9.14 1.70 6.76
N SER A 39 9.58 2.66 5.99
CA SER A 39 10.39 3.80 6.41
C SER A 39 9.84 5.08 5.81
N VAL A 40 10.26 6.23 6.31
CA VAL A 40 9.79 7.54 5.82
C VAL A 40 10.94 8.34 5.23
N VAL A 41 10.74 8.83 4.01
CA VAL A 41 11.66 9.72 3.29
C VAL A 41 10.98 11.07 3.10
N ARG A 42 11.66 12.14 3.49
CA ARG A 42 11.24 13.52 3.25
C ARG A 42 11.82 14.04 1.95
N PHE A 43 10.96 14.69 1.16
CA PHE A 43 11.34 15.46 -0.03
C PHE A 43 10.99 16.91 0.22
N SER A 44 11.97 17.81 0.08
CA SER A 44 11.74 19.25 0.24
C SER A 44 12.47 20.06 -0.85
N GLY A 45 11.90 21.19 -1.19
CA GLY A 45 12.48 22.12 -2.17
C GLY A 45 11.53 22.48 -3.32
N PRO A 46 11.87 23.53 -4.08
CA PRO A 46 10.98 24.10 -5.11
C PRO A 46 10.70 23.16 -6.29
N ASP A 47 11.58 22.21 -6.57
CA ASP A 47 11.41 21.27 -7.68
C ASP A 47 10.78 19.93 -7.24
N THR A 48 10.36 19.76 -5.98
CA THR A 48 9.89 18.47 -5.42
C THR A 48 8.77 17.86 -6.26
N VAL A 49 7.68 18.59 -6.51
CA VAL A 49 6.54 18.10 -7.29
C VAL A 49 6.94 17.76 -8.73
N LYS A 50 7.76 18.61 -9.38
CA LYS A 50 8.24 18.39 -10.74
C LYS A 50 9.13 17.15 -10.85
N PHE A 51 10.02 16.98 -9.87
CA PHE A 51 10.94 15.84 -9.79
C PHE A 51 10.16 14.53 -9.67
N LEU A 52 9.27 14.42 -8.70
CA LEU A 52 8.46 13.22 -8.48
C LEU A 52 7.49 12.96 -9.64
N GLN A 53 6.94 14.03 -10.26
CA GLN A 53 6.06 13.91 -11.43
C GLN A 53 6.73 13.18 -12.60
N GLY A 54 8.00 13.41 -12.84
CA GLY A 54 8.76 12.75 -13.92
C GLY A 54 9.16 11.31 -13.61
N LEU A 55 9.11 10.89 -12.35
CA LEU A 55 9.56 9.57 -11.91
C LEU A 55 8.42 8.61 -11.64
N LEU A 56 7.37 9.06 -10.94
CA LEU A 56 6.34 8.18 -10.40
C LEU A 56 5.22 7.93 -11.40
N THR A 57 4.57 6.78 -11.27
CA THR A 57 3.47 6.34 -12.14
C THR A 57 2.18 7.13 -11.99
N ASN A 58 1.97 7.81 -10.85
CA ASN A 58 0.75 8.57 -10.56
C ASN A 58 0.97 10.08 -10.72
N ASP A 59 -0.11 10.86 -10.74
CA ASP A 59 -0.09 12.29 -11.04
C ASP A 59 0.16 13.14 -9.80
N VAL A 60 1.45 13.36 -9.48
CA VAL A 60 1.88 14.15 -8.31
C VAL A 60 1.40 15.60 -8.40
N ARG A 61 1.31 16.19 -9.60
CA ARG A 61 0.87 17.57 -9.79
C ARG A 61 -0.60 17.76 -9.46
N ARG A 62 -1.43 16.80 -9.84
CA ARG A 62 -2.86 16.83 -9.55
C ARG A 62 -3.13 16.79 -8.04
N TRP A 63 -2.31 16.07 -7.29
CA TRP A 63 -2.49 15.88 -5.86
C TRP A 63 -1.81 16.96 -5.02
N PHE A 64 -0.62 17.40 -5.41
CA PHE A 64 0.25 18.25 -4.60
C PHE A 64 0.76 19.50 -5.33
N GLY A 65 0.38 19.71 -6.60
CA GLY A 65 0.73 20.90 -7.35
C GLY A 65 -0.12 22.10 -6.96
N GLU A 66 0.39 23.31 -7.22
CA GLU A 66 -0.43 24.49 -7.14
C GLU A 66 -1.60 24.38 -8.13
N SER A 67 -2.82 24.51 -7.65
CA SER A 67 -4.01 24.46 -8.50
C SER A 67 -4.01 25.68 -9.42
N SER A 68 -3.67 25.46 -10.69
CA SER A 68 -3.90 26.42 -11.75
C SER A 68 -5.42 26.62 -11.90
N GLY A 69 -5.99 27.55 -11.12
CA GLY A 69 -7.20 28.30 -11.46
C GLY A 69 -8.55 27.60 -11.61
N GLU A 70 -8.64 26.27 -11.64
CA GLU A 70 -9.93 25.57 -11.62
C GLU A 70 -10.26 25.11 -10.21
N LYS A 71 -11.05 25.94 -9.53
CA LYS A 71 -11.67 25.61 -8.26
C LYS A 71 -12.58 24.41 -8.46
N SER A 72 -12.12 23.21 -8.10
CA SER A 72 -13.03 22.14 -7.71
C SER A 72 -13.95 22.74 -6.64
N SER A 73 -15.26 22.71 -6.89
CA SER A 73 -16.30 23.29 -6.04
C SER A 73 -16.39 22.50 -4.74
N THR A 74 -15.45 22.70 -3.87
CA THR A 74 -15.52 22.31 -2.47
C THR A 74 -15.98 23.53 -1.67
N VAL A 75 -16.95 23.29 -0.83
CA VAL A 75 -17.55 24.23 0.11
C VAL A 75 -16.45 25.10 0.73
N PRO A 76 -16.58 26.46 0.72
CA PRO A 76 -15.56 27.31 1.30
C PRO A 76 -15.36 26.94 2.77
N PRO A 77 -14.10 26.81 3.25
CA PRO A 77 -13.82 26.48 4.62
C PRO A 77 -14.44 27.53 5.55
N THR A 78 -15.31 27.08 6.43
CA THR A 78 -15.78 27.93 7.53
C THR A 78 -14.70 27.99 8.60
N PRO A 79 -14.66 29.04 9.44
CA PRO A 79 -13.64 29.23 10.48
C PRO A 79 -13.46 28.02 11.44
N ASN A 80 -14.41 27.10 11.45
CA ASN A 80 -14.43 25.91 12.28
C ASN A 80 -14.19 24.61 11.51
N MET A 81 -13.89 24.66 10.19
CA MET A 81 -13.49 23.47 9.46
C MET A 81 -11.97 23.31 9.54
N PRO A 82 -11.48 22.09 9.88
CA PRO A 82 -10.07 21.79 9.77
C PRO A 82 -9.62 22.07 8.33
N SER A 83 -8.41 22.57 8.17
CA SER A 83 -7.78 22.76 6.86
C SER A 83 -7.96 21.50 6.01
N VAL A 84 -8.37 21.66 4.76
CA VAL A 84 -8.59 20.51 3.85
C VAL A 84 -7.24 19.82 3.65
N SER A 85 -7.08 18.67 4.31
CA SER A 85 -5.87 17.87 4.14
C SER A 85 -5.95 17.14 2.80
N THR A 86 -4.86 17.17 2.05
CA THR A 86 -4.76 16.40 0.80
C THR A 86 -4.64 14.91 1.16
N PRO A 87 -5.51 14.04 0.62
CA PRO A 87 -5.39 12.61 0.86
C PRO A 87 -4.05 12.07 0.31
N PRO A 88 -3.51 10.98 0.87
CA PRO A 88 -2.30 10.39 0.38
C PRO A 88 -2.47 9.81 -1.02
N MET A 89 -1.35 9.65 -1.71
CA MET A 89 -1.31 9.07 -3.06
C MET A 89 -0.43 7.83 -3.08
N TYR A 90 -0.93 6.75 -3.68
CA TYR A 90 -0.11 5.56 -3.96
C TYR A 90 0.47 5.63 -5.37
N ALA A 91 1.76 5.29 -5.52
CA ALA A 91 2.47 5.32 -6.79
C ALA A 91 3.63 4.33 -6.80
N ALA A 92 4.24 4.12 -7.97
CA ALA A 92 5.48 3.37 -8.10
C ALA A 92 6.54 4.12 -8.90
N LEU A 93 7.81 3.79 -8.65
CA LEU A 93 8.93 4.05 -9.55
C LEU A 93 9.21 2.76 -10.33
N LEU A 94 9.41 2.91 -11.63
CA LEU A 94 9.66 1.80 -12.54
C LEU A 94 11.07 1.85 -13.10
N THR A 95 11.55 0.72 -13.64
CA THR A 95 12.68 0.72 -14.55
C THR A 95 12.31 1.41 -15.87
N PRO A 96 13.28 1.86 -16.69
CA PRO A 96 12.99 2.38 -18.02
C PRO A 96 12.21 1.39 -18.92
N GLN A 97 12.32 0.08 -18.65
CA GLN A 97 11.58 -0.99 -19.33
C GLN A 97 10.17 -1.22 -18.78
N GLY A 98 9.73 -0.41 -17.80
CA GLY A 98 8.38 -0.49 -17.21
C GLY A 98 8.19 -1.61 -16.18
N ARG A 99 9.27 -2.10 -15.55
CA ARG A 99 9.21 -3.06 -14.47
C ARG A 99 9.21 -2.36 -13.12
N PHE A 100 8.53 -2.94 -12.15
CA PHE A 100 8.46 -2.42 -10.78
C PHE A 100 9.86 -2.31 -10.14
N LEU A 101 10.12 -1.17 -9.48
CA LEU A 101 11.28 -0.99 -8.62
C LEU A 101 10.88 -0.75 -7.17
N TYR A 102 10.08 0.28 -6.91
CA TYR A 102 9.69 0.71 -5.57
C TYR A 102 8.27 1.23 -5.56
N ASP A 103 7.55 1.02 -4.46
CA ASP A 103 6.26 1.64 -4.19
C ASP A 103 6.38 2.81 -3.20
N PHE A 104 5.47 3.76 -3.32
CA PHE A 104 5.44 4.99 -2.53
C PHE A 104 4.02 5.30 -2.09
N PHE A 105 3.87 5.65 -0.82
CA PHE A 105 2.71 6.40 -0.35
C PHE A 105 3.17 7.82 -0.06
N LEU A 106 2.69 8.78 -0.82
CA LEU A 106 3.05 10.18 -0.65
C LEU A 106 2.03 10.90 0.19
N TYR A 107 2.52 11.72 1.12
CA TYR A 107 1.74 12.53 2.06
C TYR A 107 2.18 13.99 1.97
N SER A 108 1.19 14.88 2.05
CA SER A 108 1.40 16.32 2.25
C SER A 108 0.61 16.75 3.49
N PRO A 109 1.19 16.62 4.68
CA PRO A 109 0.48 16.98 5.89
C PRO A 109 0.28 18.48 5.99
N THR A 110 -0.87 18.88 6.48
CA THR A 110 -1.16 20.29 6.77
C THR A 110 -0.44 20.70 8.05
N ARG A 111 0.33 21.77 7.99
CA ARG A 111 1.04 22.29 9.17
C ARG A 111 0.09 23.11 10.04
N PRO A 112 0.03 22.87 11.37
CA PRO A 112 -0.86 23.61 12.28
C PRO A 112 -0.58 25.12 12.34
N ASP A 113 0.67 25.51 12.10
CA ASP A 113 1.15 26.89 12.15
C ASP A 113 1.08 27.60 10.78
N GLU A 114 0.51 26.96 9.78
CA GLU A 114 0.34 27.59 8.48
C GLU A 114 -0.66 28.74 8.60
N LYS A 115 -0.13 29.96 8.54
CA LYS A 115 -0.97 31.16 8.58
C LYS A 115 -1.86 31.16 7.35
N LEU A 116 -3.16 31.24 7.59
CA LEU A 116 -4.13 31.45 6.53
C LEU A 116 -3.92 32.84 5.91
N ASP A 117 -4.23 32.97 4.64
CA ASP A 117 -4.25 34.27 3.96
C ASP A 117 -5.27 35.22 4.62
N ARG A 118 -5.32 36.50 4.18
CA ARG A 118 -6.24 37.50 4.70
C ARG A 118 -7.71 37.11 4.54
N THR A 119 -8.03 36.17 3.66
CA THR A 119 -9.39 35.69 3.42
C THR A 119 -9.75 34.48 4.28
N GLY A 120 -8.75 33.87 4.97
CA GLY A 120 -8.94 32.64 5.73
C GLY A 120 -9.14 31.41 4.85
N SER A 121 -8.91 31.51 3.54
CA SER A 121 -9.31 30.50 2.56
C SER A 121 -8.14 29.71 1.98
N GLY A 122 -6.92 30.05 2.33
CA GLY A 122 -5.73 29.37 1.80
C GLY A 122 -4.47 29.67 2.60
N PRO A 123 -3.36 28.99 2.27
CA PRO A 123 -2.08 29.27 2.89
C PRO A 123 -1.69 30.73 2.62
N GLY A 124 -1.43 31.47 3.68
CA GLY A 124 -0.95 32.85 3.58
C GLY A 124 0.39 32.89 2.86
N SER A 125 0.58 33.90 2.00
CA SER A 125 1.90 34.20 1.47
C SER A 125 2.80 34.67 2.61
N ASP A 126 3.57 33.77 3.19
CA ASP A 126 4.65 34.11 4.10
C ASP A 126 5.82 34.62 3.24
N PRO A 127 6.23 35.90 3.38
CA PRO A 127 7.32 36.46 2.57
C PRO A 127 8.67 35.77 2.80
N GLY A 128 8.76 34.85 3.75
CA GLY A 128 9.92 34.01 4.01
C GLY A 128 9.91 32.62 3.38
N ARG A 129 8.79 32.22 2.73
CA ARG A 129 8.67 30.93 2.02
C ARG A 129 9.12 31.09 0.57
N ASP A 130 10.14 30.38 0.19
CA ASP A 130 10.64 30.28 -1.19
C ASP A 130 9.78 29.37 -2.11
N GLY A 131 8.51 29.09 -1.75
CA GLY A 131 7.63 28.17 -2.48
C GLY A 131 8.02 26.70 -2.35
N SER A 132 8.83 26.32 -1.36
CA SER A 132 9.26 24.94 -1.18
C SER A 132 8.11 24.05 -0.71
N VAL A 133 7.81 23.05 -1.51
CA VAL A 133 6.86 21.99 -1.18
C VAL A 133 7.59 20.92 -0.38
N GLU A 134 6.99 20.46 0.71
CA GLU A 134 7.48 19.34 1.49
C GLU A 134 6.52 18.17 1.38
N LEU A 135 7.03 17.01 0.96
CA LEU A 135 6.29 15.76 0.85
C LEU A 135 7.00 14.66 1.62
N PHE A 136 6.23 13.77 2.19
CA PHE A 136 6.75 12.59 2.87
C PHE A 136 6.34 11.33 2.10
N ALA A 137 7.26 10.39 1.97
CA ALA A 137 7.03 9.12 1.32
C ALA A 137 7.24 7.98 2.30
N ASP A 138 6.21 7.16 2.49
CA ASP A 138 6.32 5.86 3.11
C ASP A 138 6.80 4.87 2.05
N VAL A 139 7.93 4.23 2.30
CA VAL A 139 8.68 3.37 1.38
C VAL A 139 9.13 2.08 2.05
N ASP A 140 9.47 1.06 1.28
CA ASP A 140 10.01 -0.21 1.78
C ASP A 140 11.40 -0.02 2.39
N VAL A 141 11.53 -0.36 3.68
CA VAL A 141 12.79 -0.24 4.42
C VAL A 141 13.89 -1.15 3.89
N SER A 142 13.54 -2.32 3.34
CA SER A 142 14.51 -3.32 2.88
C SER A 142 15.34 -2.86 1.68
N VAL A 143 14.85 -1.87 0.93
CA VAL A 143 15.50 -1.30 -0.26
C VAL A 143 15.80 0.19 -0.12
N LEU A 144 15.72 0.73 1.09
CA LEU A 144 15.82 2.17 1.34
C LEU A 144 17.12 2.79 0.83
N ASP A 145 18.28 2.19 1.13
CA ASP A 145 19.58 2.72 0.70
C ASP A 145 19.69 2.75 -0.82
N GLU A 146 19.27 1.68 -1.49
CA GLU A 146 19.26 1.60 -2.94
C GLU A 146 18.26 2.59 -3.57
N LEU A 147 17.10 2.77 -2.94
CA LEU A 147 16.12 3.77 -3.33
C LEU A 147 16.72 5.18 -3.27
N LEU A 148 17.35 5.55 -2.16
CA LEU A 148 17.99 6.85 -2.00
C LEU A 148 19.10 7.09 -3.03
N GLU A 149 19.91 6.07 -3.30
CA GLU A 149 20.93 6.11 -4.36
C GLU A 149 20.30 6.31 -5.75
N THR A 150 19.21 5.62 -6.03
CA THR A 150 18.48 5.74 -7.30
C THR A 150 17.91 7.15 -7.45
N LEU A 151 17.25 7.68 -6.42
CA LEU A 151 16.73 9.03 -6.42
C LEU A 151 17.81 10.08 -6.60
N LYS A 152 18.99 9.92 -5.97
CA LYS A 152 20.16 10.81 -6.19
C LYS A 152 20.60 10.82 -7.65
N LYS A 153 20.60 9.67 -8.33
CA LYS A 153 20.97 9.59 -9.77
C LYS A 153 19.98 10.35 -10.64
N TYR A 154 18.67 10.28 -10.34
CA TYR A 154 17.63 11.01 -11.09
C TYR A 154 17.55 12.50 -10.73
N ARG A 155 18.04 12.92 -9.55
CA ARG A 155 17.94 14.30 -9.08
C ARG A 155 18.61 15.30 -10.02
N LEU A 156 19.78 14.94 -10.59
CA LEU A 156 20.56 15.78 -11.50
C LEU A 156 20.72 17.22 -10.98
N ARG A 157 20.02 18.18 -11.64
CA ARG A 157 20.04 19.62 -11.31
C ARG A 157 18.78 20.08 -10.55
N SER A 158 17.86 19.15 -10.23
CA SER A 158 16.64 19.50 -9.51
C SER A 158 16.97 19.96 -8.09
N LYS A 159 16.36 21.05 -7.67
CA LYS A 159 16.48 21.61 -6.31
C LYS A 159 15.51 20.87 -5.39
N VAL A 160 15.90 19.66 -4.99
CA VAL A 160 15.14 18.76 -4.09
C VAL A 160 16.12 18.19 -3.09
N ASP A 161 15.85 18.34 -1.83
CA ASP A 161 16.51 17.63 -0.75
C ASP A 161 15.74 16.35 -0.42
N ILE A 162 16.49 15.28 -0.21
CA ILE A 162 15.94 13.92 0.00
C ILE A 162 16.59 13.37 1.27
N GLU A 163 15.79 13.17 2.29
CA GLU A 163 16.27 12.79 3.62
C GLU A 163 15.51 11.59 4.17
N ASN A 164 16.24 10.67 4.79
CA ASN A 164 15.65 9.62 5.59
C ASN A 164 15.24 10.19 6.96
N VAL A 165 13.96 10.12 7.29
CA VAL A 165 13.40 10.63 8.58
C VAL A 165 12.75 9.50 9.40
N ALA A 166 13.21 8.27 9.22
CA ALA A 166 12.70 7.09 9.94
C ALA A 166 12.89 7.16 11.46
N GLU A 167 13.87 7.94 11.95
CA GLU A 167 14.05 8.18 13.39
C GLU A 167 12.96 9.11 13.95
N GLU A 168 12.47 10.05 13.14
CA GLU A 168 11.46 11.03 13.51
C GLU A 168 10.04 10.52 13.32
N LEU A 169 9.80 9.74 12.26
CA LEU A 169 8.48 9.32 11.83
C LEU A 169 8.39 7.81 11.60
N SER A 170 7.22 7.25 11.89
CA SER A 170 6.91 5.83 11.69
C SER A 170 5.59 5.64 10.97
N CYS A 171 5.51 4.59 10.15
CA CYS A 171 4.33 4.24 9.38
C CYS A 171 3.38 3.37 10.20
N TRP A 172 2.09 3.64 10.07
CA TRP A 172 1.04 2.91 10.77
C TRP A 172 -0.13 2.58 9.85
N GLN A 173 -0.78 1.47 10.14
CA GLN A 173 -2.01 1.04 9.48
C GLN A 173 -3.07 0.68 10.52
N ARG A 174 -4.31 1.21 10.33
CA ARG A 174 -5.52 0.76 11.02
C ARG A 174 -6.39 -0.01 10.03
N TYR A 175 -6.83 -1.19 10.39
CA TYR A 175 -7.56 -2.11 9.50
C TYR A 175 -8.49 -3.02 10.30
N GLY A 176 -9.29 -3.80 9.60
CA GLY A 176 -10.27 -4.70 10.20
C GLY A 176 -11.70 -4.27 9.91
N ARG A 177 -12.68 -4.99 10.47
CA ARG A 177 -14.10 -4.66 10.35
C ARG A 177 -14.52 -3.61 11.37
N ASN A 178 -15.61 -2.91 11.05
CA ASN A 178 -16.20 -1.90 11.93
C ASN A 178 -15.25 -0.77 12.35
N LEU A 179 -14.32 -0.43 11.46
CA LEU A 179 -13.53 0.78 11.64
C LEU A 179 -14.50 1.96 11.73
N THR A 180 -14.59 2.58 12.89
CA THR A 180 -15.36 3.82 13.02
C THR A 180 -14.68 4.89 12.20
N GLY A 181 -15.38 5.38 11.19
CA GLY A 181 -14.90 6.41 10.28
C GLY A 181 -14.88 7.79 10.91
N SER A 182 -14.32 7.96 12.08
CA SER A 182 -13.98 9.29 12.56
C SER A 182 -12.64 9.71 11.96
N SER A 183 -12.61 9.85 10.65
CA SER A 183 -11.58 10.58 9.91
C SER A 183 -11.41 12.03 10.41
N SER A 184 -12.30 12.49 11.25
CA SER A 184 -12.34 13.87 11.79
C SER A 184 -11.63 14.06 13.12
N VAL A 185 -11.06 13.02 13.74
CA VAL A 185 -10.18 13.21 14.89
C VAL A 185 -8.77 13.42 14.34
N GLY A 186 -8.57 14.63 13.79
CA GLY A 186 -7.24 15.09 13.44
C GLY A 186 -6.39 15.22 14.70
N TRP A 187 -5.17 14.77 14.61
CA TRP A 187 -4.16 15.04 15.63
C TRP A 187 -3.95 16.55 15.68
N GLY A 188 -4.47 17.20 16.70
CA GLY A 188 -4.36 18.64 16.89
C GLY A 188 -5.61 19.49 16.62
N GLY A 189 -6.74 18.92 16.16
CA GLY A 189 -7.96 19.69 15.84
C GLY A 189 -9.22 19.32 16.63
N GLY A 190 -9.22 18.25 17.40
CA GLY A 190 -10.35 17.83 18.22
C GLY A 190 -10.03 17.95 19.70
N VAL A 191 -11.02 18.45 20.46
CA VAL A 191 -10.92 18.40 21.93
C VAL A 191 -11.06 16.93 22.34
N ASP A 192 -9.93 16.27 22.50
CA ASP A 192 -9.87 14.99 23.18
C ASP A 192 -10.31 15.20 24.63
N ARG A 193 -11.09 14.28 25.19
CA ARG A 193 -11.48 14.32 26.61
C ARG A 193 -10.29 14.31 27.57
N ALA A 194 -9.11 13.91 27.10
CA ALA A 194 -7.85 13.97 27.85
C ALA A 194 -7.10 15.32 27.73
N GLY A 195 -7.52 16.20 26.84
CA GLY A 195 -7.27 17.68 26.87
C GLY A 195 -5.85 18.17 26.67
N GLU A 196 -4.82 17.39 26.78
CA GLU A 196 -3.46 17.95 26.91
C GLU A 196 -2.37 17.35 26.04
N SER A 197 -2.52 16.15 25.48
CA SER A 197 -1.31 15.47 24.99
C SER A 197 -1.09 15.46 23.50
N THR A 198 -2.09 15.68 22.70
CA THR A 198 -1.96 15.43 21.24
C THR A 198 -1.55 16.65 20.44
N ALA A 199 -1.82 17.86 20.93
CA ALA A 199 -1.51 19.08 20.20
C ALA A 199 -0.04 19.50 20.27
N SER A 200 0.65 19.23 21.37
CA SER A 200 2.01 19.74 21.59
C SER A 200 3.12 18.99 20.85
N GLY A 201 2.87 17.78 20.36
CA GLY A 201 3.84 16.96 19.65
C GLY A 201 3.66 16.91 18.14
N ASN A 202 2.51 17.33 17.62
CA ASN A 202 2.18 17.18 16.19
C ASN A 202 2.47 18.44 15.38
N LYS A 203 3.73 18.71 15.13
CA LYS A 203 4.18 19.87 14.32
C LYS A 203 3.71 19.84 12.86
N TYR A 204 3.28 18.68 12.35
CA TYR A 204 2.92 18.47 10.96
C TYR A 204 1.42 18.26 10.74
N GLY A 205 0.58 18.23 11.79
CA GLY A 205 -0.85 17.99 11.65
C GLY A 205 -1.18 16.58 11.14
N TRP A 206 -0.41 15.56 11.52
CA TRP A 206 -0.63 14.18 11.12
C TRP A 206 -1.99 13.68 11.58
N GLN A 207 -2.69 12.99 10.68
CA GLN A 207 -3.99 12.38 10.91
C GLN A 207 -4.08 11.05 10.18
N TRP A 208 -5.08 10.24 10.53
CA TRP A 208 -5.39 9.05 9.76
C TRP A 208 -6.03 9.43 8.42
N TYR A 209 -5.52 8.83 7.35
CA TYR A 209 -6.05 8.94 6.00
C TYR A 209 -6.60 7.60 5.55
N GLU A 210 -7.68 7.59 4.80
CA GLU A 210 -8.11 6.38 4.09
C GLU A 210 -6.98 5.87 3.20
N ASP A 211 -6.81 4.53 3.17
CA ASP A 211 -5.78 3.92 2.33
C ASP A 211 -6.05 4.27 0.86
N PRO A 212 -5.12 4.93 0.15
CA PRO A 212 -5.38 5.44 -1.20
C PRO A 212 -5.60 4.35 -2.24
N ARG A 213 -5.33 3.10 -1.89
CA ARG A 213 -5.50 1.95 -2.78
C ARG A 213 -6.93 1.43 -2.77
N LEU A 214 -7.47 1.14 -1.58
CA LEU A 214 -8.77 0.50 -1.41
C LEU A 214 -9.34 0.82 -0.03
N ASP A 215 -10.62 1.13 0.05
CA ASP A 215 -11.35 1.40 1.29
C ASP A 215 -11.28 0.23 2.29
N CYS A 216 -11.31 -1.01 1.78
CA CYS A 216 -11.25 -2.21 2.61
C CYS A 216 -9.90 -2.41 3.32
N LEU A 217 -8.86 -1.68 2.95
CA LEU A 217 -7.59 -1.69 3.66
C LEU A 217 -7.59 -0.80 4.90
N GLY A 218 -8.59 0.08 5.06
CA GLY A 218 -8.77 0.94 6.22
C GLY A 218 -7.99 2.24 6.13
N TYR A 219 -7.21 2.58 7.15
CA TYR A 219 -6.54 3.88 7.28
C TYR A 219 -5.04 3.73 7.41
N ARG A 220 -4.29 4.58 6.71
CA ARG A 220 -2.84 4.60 6.73
C ARG A 220 -2.33 6.00 7.00
N SER A 221 -1.23 6.12 7.74
CA SER A 221 -0.54 7.39 7.92
C SER A 221 0.88 7.22 8.47
N VAL A 222 1.57 8.34 8.58
CA VAL A 222 2.83 8.47 9.30
C VAL A 222 2.63 9.33 10.54
N PHE A 223 3.30 8.96 11.63
CA PHE A 223 3.20 9.64 12.91
C PHE A 223 4.58 9.76 13.57
N PRO A 224 4.79 10.69 14.50
CA PRO A 224 6.03 10.76 15.27
C PRO A 224 6.39 9.40 15.89
N SER A 225 7.67 9.05 15.82
CA SER A 225 8.14 7.72 16.26
C SER A 225 8.07 7.51 17.77
N ASP A 226 8.06 8.60 18.52
CA ASP A 226 8.03 8.66 20.00
C ASP A 226 6.60 8.72 20.56
N ALA A 227 5.58 8.73 19.72
CA ALA A 227 4.19 8.84 20.13
C ALA A 227 3.32 7.70 19.60
N THR A 228 2.37 7.27 20.42
CA THR A 228 1.31 6.36 19.95
C THR A 228 0.26 7.16 19.20
N PRO A 229 -0.10 6.78 17.97
CA PRO A 229 -1.12 7.48 17.22
C PRO A 229 -2.49 7.44 17.89
N PRO A 230 -3.37 8.44 17.63
CA PRO A 230 -4.72 8.44 18.18
C PRO A 230 -5.50 7.22 17.69
N LEU A 231 -6.45 6.75 18.52
CA LEU A 231 -7.30 5.58 18.27
C LEU A 231 -6.61 4.22 18.35
N VAL A 232 -5.28 4.13 18.41
CA VAL A 232 -4.56 2.84 18.57
C VAL A 232 -4.89 2.20 19.92
N GLU A 233 -5.10 2.99 20.97
CA GLU A 233 -5.50 2.49 22.29
C GLU A 233 -6.92 1.92 22.30
N ALA A 234 -7.82 2.44 21.45
CA ALA A 234 -9.18 1.93 21.30
C ALA A 234 -9.23 0.72 20.36
N ASP A 235 -8.31 0.65 19.42
CA ASP A 235 -8.12 -0.48 18.53
C ASP A 235 -7.16 -1.48 19.20
N LYS A 236 -7.21 -2.73 18.76
CA LYS A 236 -6.23 -3.71 19.21
C LYS A 236 -4.91 -3.48 18.47
N GLU A 237 -3.87 -3.01 19.17
CA GLU A 237 -2.52 -3.00 18.60
C GLU A 237 -2.05 -4.43 18.36
N THR A 238 -1.56 -4.71 17.16
CA THR A 238 -1.16 -6.04 16.73
C THR A 238 0.17 -6.00 15.97
N ASP A 239 0.78 -7.18 15.82
CA ASP A 239 1.96 -7.34 14.98
C ASP A 239 1.62 -7.07 13.49
N GLU A 240 2.58 -6.56 12.74
CA GLU A 240 2.48 -6.27 11.31
C GLU A 240 2.10 -7.50 10.47
N SER A 241 2.40 -8.71 10.94
CA SER A 241 1.99 -9.95 10.27
C SER A 241 0.47 -10.10 10.15
N ASN A 242 -0.30 -9.51 11.06
CA ASN A 242 -1.77 -9.48 10.95
C ASN A 242 -2.23 -8.55 9.82
N TYR A 243 -1.54 -7.43 9.61
CA TYR A 243 -1.79 -6.58 8.46
C TYR A 243 -1.39 -7.28 7.14
N LEU A 244 -0.29 -8.03 7.13
CA LEU A 244 0.05 -8.86 5.98
C LEU A 244 -1.07 -9.87 5.68
N LEU A 245 -1.60 -10.60 6.67
CA LEU A 245 -2.73 -11.51 6.46
C LEU A 245 -3.96 -10.80 5.89
N TRP A 246 -4.27 -9.60 6.42
CA TRP A 246 -5.36 -8.76 5.89
C TRP A 246 -5.17 -8.42 4.42
N ARG A 247 -3.94 -8.05 4.02
CA ARG A 247 -3.60 -7.78 2.61
C ARG A 247 -3.65 -9.04 1.73
N LEU A 248 -3.19 -10.19 2.25
CA LEU A 248 -3.27 -11.47 1.54
C LEU A 248 -4.71 -11.82 1.19
N GLU A 249 -5.66 -11.63 2.09
CA GLU A 249 -7.09 -11.87 1.86
C GLU A 249 -7.69 -10.93 0.80
N HIS A 250 -7.14 -9.72 0.67
CA HIS A 250 -7.60 -8.75 -0.32
C HIS A 250 -6.80 -8.79 -1.64
N GLY A 251 -5.71 -9.56 -1.72
CA GLY A 251 -4.88 -9.68 -2.91
C GLY A 251 -4.07 -8.41 -3.21
N VAL A 252 -3.55 -7.77 -2.18
CA VAL A 252 -2.79 -6.52 -2.27
C VAL A 252 -1.36 -6.73 -1.79
N ALA A 253 -0.42 -6.72 -2.73
CA ALA A 253 1.01 -6.78 -2.45
C ALA A 253 1.58 -5.41 -2.11
N GLU A 254 2.66 -5.39 -1.33
CA GLU A 254 3.35 -4.18 -0.89
C GLU A 254 4.84 -4.44 -0.71
N GLY A 255 5.65 -3.50 -1.21
CA GLY A 255 7.12 -3.58 -1.07
C GLY A 255 7.80 -4.64 -1.92
N SER A 256 9.12 -4.66 -1.86
CA SER A 256 9.98 -5.49 -2.73
C SER A 256 10.00 -6.96 -2.32
N ALA A 257 9.62 -7.27 -1.08
CA ALA A 257 9.51 -8.64 -0.61
C ALA A 257 8.36 -9.41 -1.26
N GLU A 258 7.30 -8.70 -1.71
CA GLU A 258 6.10 -9.28 -2.28
C GLU A 258 5.98 -9.01 -3.79
N ILE A 259 6.60 -7.92 -4.27
CA ILE A 259 6.61 -7.50 -5.68
C ILE A 259 8.04 -7.56 -6.20
N PRO A 260 8.42 -8.58 -7.00
CA PRO A 260 9.78 -8.77 -7.47
C PRO A 260 10.33 -7.56 -8.22
N LYS A 261 11.34 -6.93 -7.63
CA LYS A 261 11.99 -5.75 -8.16
C LYS A 261 12.72 -6.03 -9.47
N GLY A 262 12.53 -5.17 -10.48
CA GLY A 262 13.12 -5.30 -11.81
C GLY A 262 12.44 -6.33 -12.72
N GLU A 263 11.53 -7.14 -12.20
CA GLU A 263 10.86 -8.23 -12.93
C GLU A 263 9.35 -8.02 -13.06
N ALA A 264 8.70 -7.64 -11.97
CA ALA A 264 7.25 -7.56 -11.90
C ALA A 264 6.67 -6.52 -12.88
N ILE A 265 5.59 -6.89 -13.56
CA ILE A 265 4.81 -5.98 -14.40
C ILE A 265 3.72 -5.37 -13.51
N PRO A 266 3.68 -4.05 -13.29
CA PRO A 266 2.72 -3.41 -12.37
C PRO A 266 1.26 -3.75 -12.67
N LEU A 267 0.90 -3.93 -13.94
CA LEU A 267 -0.45 -4.29 -14.37
C LEU A 267 -0.86 -5.70 -13.93
N GLU A 268 0.09 -6.64 -13.84
CA GLU A 268 -0.15 -7.99 -13.31
C GLU A 268 -0.32 -7.97 -11.77
N TYR A 269 0.23 -6.96 -11.10
CA TYR A 269 0.06 -6.69 -9.66
C TYR A 269 -1.12 -5.76 -9.35
N ASN A 270 -2.02 -5.60 -10.29
CA ASN A 270 -3.28 -4.87 -10.15
C ASN A 270 -3.13 -3.36 -9.88
N PHE A 271 -2.01 -2.73 -10.17
CA PHE A 271 -1.72 -1.32 -9.85
C PHE A 271 -2.75 -0.33 -10.41
N VAL A 272 -3.42 -0.66 -11.51
CA VAL A 272 -4.53 0.16 -12.02
C VAL A 272 -5.71 0.17 -11.05
N GLY A 273 -6.13 -0.99 -10.58
CA GLY A 273 -7.23 -1.10 -9.61
C GLY A 273 -6.87 -0.64 -8.21
N LEU A 274 -5.56 -0.52 -7.92
CA LEU A 274 -5.02 0.04 -6.68
C LEU A 274 -4.73 1.54 -6.78
N ASN A 275 -5.26 2.23 -7.78
CA ASN A 275 -5.08 3.67 -7.99
C ASN A 275 -3.61 4.13 -8.04
N ALA A 276 -2.68 3.25 -8.43
CA ALA A 276 -1.25 3.53 -8.44
C ALA A 276 -0.74 4.17 -9.74
N ILE A 277 -1.55 4.18 -10.79
CA ILE A 277 -1.15 4.62 -12.14
C ILE A 277 -2.15 5.64 -12.67
N SER A 278 -1.65 6.79 -13.12
CA SER A 278 -2.41 7.77 -13.89
C SER A 278 -2.10 7.61 -15.37
N PHE A 279 -3.14 7.52 -16.21
CA PHE A 279 -3.01 7.50 -17.66
C PHE A 279 -3.15 8.88 -18.29
N ASP A 280 -3.61 9.87 -17.54
CA ASP A 280 -3.86 11.24 -17.98
C ASP A 280 -2.68 12.18 -17.74
N LYS A 281 -1.66 11.72 -17.00
CA LYS A 281 -0.45 12.49 -16.72
C LYS A 281 0.53 12.49 -17.89
N GLY A 282 1.47 13.45 -17.88
CA GLY A 282 2.58 13.50 -18.82
C GLY A 282 3.61 12.36 -18.61
N CYS A 283 4.75 12.46 -19.30
CA CYS A 283 5.78 11.43 -19.31
C CYS A 283 6.39 11.14 -17.92
N TYR A 284 6.63 9.86 -17.67
CA TYR A 284 7.37 9.36 -16.51
C TYR A 284 8.22 8.13 -16.89
N VAL A 285 9.17 7.78 -16.01
CA VAL A 285 10.09 6.66 -16.26
C VAL A 285 9.33 5.34 -16.38
N GLY A 286 9.53 4.61 -17.50
CA GLY A 286 8.94 3.28 -17.73
C GLY A 286 7.50 3.26 -18.21
N GLN A 287 6.92 4.41 -18.56
CA GLN A 287 5.50 4.49 -18.99
C GLN A 287 5.17 3.73 -20.28
N GLU A 288 6.14 3.55 -21.21
CA GLU A 288 5.87 2.98 -22.53
C GLU A 288 5.23 1.59 -22.47
N LEU A 289 5.78 0.68 -21.66
CA LEU A 289 5.21 -0.65 -21.47
C LEU A 289 3.80 -0.56 -20.86
N ILE A 290 3.62 0.29 -19.87
CA ILE A 290 2.36 0.45 -19.16
C ILE A 290 1.27 0.96 -20.10
N ALA A 291 1.53 2.06 -20.83
CA ALA A 291 0.59 2.65 -21.77
C ALA A 291 0.26 1.68 -22.92
N ARG A 292 1.27 1.05 -23.52
CA ARG A 292 1.07 0.08 -24.60
C ARG A 292 0.22 -1.10 -24.16
N THR A 293 0.48 -1.66 -22.99
CA THR A 293 -0.25 -2.83 -22.49
C THR A 293 -1.68 -2.46 -22.09
N HIS A 294 -1.89 -1.26 -21.53
CA HIS A 294 -3.23 -0.78 -21.17
C HIS A 294 -4.10 -0.56 -22.41
N HIS A 295 -3.57 0.08 -23.46
CA HIS A 295 -4.36 0.45 -24.64
C HIS A 295 -4.51 -0.67 -25.69
N ARG A 296 -3.58 -1.61 -25.76
CA ARG A 296 -3.52 -2.62 -26.84
C ARG A 296 -3.34 -4.03 -26.35
N GLY A 297 -3.12 -4.22 -25.05
CA GLY A 297 -2.81 -5.52 -24.46
C GLY A 297 -3.97 -6.12 -23.69
N VAL A 298 -3.87 -7.43 -23.45
CA VAL A 298 -4.73 -8.18 -22.53
C VAL A 298 -3.89 -8.60 -21.33
N ILE A 299 -4.34 -8.28 -20.13
CA ILE A 299 -3.69 -8.72 -18.90
C ILE A 299 -4.18 -10.13 -18.57
N ARG A 300 -3.42 -11.13 -18.97
CA ARG A 300 -3.77 -12.55 -18.79
C ARG A 300 -3.41 -13.10 -17.41
N LYS A 301 -2.49 -12.46 -16.72
CA LYS A 301 -2.07 -12.84 -15.37
C LYS A 301 -2.37 -11.71 -14.41
N ARG A 302 -2.81 -12.06 -13.19
CA ARG A 302 -3.03 -11.10 -12.12
C ARG A 302 -2.63 -11.67 -10.77
N LEU A 303 -2.25 -10.81 -9.86
CA LEU A 303 -2.05 -11.16 -8.47
C LEU A 303 -3.42 -11.50 -7.86
N VAL A 304 -3.53 -12.71 -7.30
CA VAL A 304 -4.78 -13.30 -6.81
C VAL A 304 -4.57 -13.78 -5.39
N PRO A 305 -5.51 -13.53 -4.46
CA PRO A 305 -5.52 -14.18 -3.14
C PRO A 305 -5.63 -15.70 -3.28
N LEU A 306 -4.88 -16.42 -2.46
CA LEU A 306 -4.84 -17.86 -2.43
C LEU A 306 -5.17 -18.38 -1.03
N ARG A 307 -5.92 -19.48 -0.96
CA ARG A 307 -6.13 -20.25 0.25
C ARG A 307 -5.56 -21.66 0.03
N PHE A 308 -4.83 -22.15 1.02
CA PHE A 308 -4.25 -23.47 1.00
C PHE A 308 -5.07 -24.41 1.88
N ILE A 309 -5.59 -25.47 1.28
CA ILE A 309 -6.49 -26.45 1.92
C ILE A 309 -6.01 -27.86 1.65
N ASP A 310 -6.41 -28.81 2.50
CA ASP A 310 -6.21 -30.23 2.26
C ASP A 310 -7.33 -30.83 1.40
N SER A 311 -7.25 -32.12 1.14
CA SER A 311 -8.26 -32.86 0.38
C SER A 311 -9.66 -32.87 1.03
N SER A 312 -9.76 -32.59 2.33
CA SER A 312 -11.02 -32.49 3.07
C SER A 312 -11.60 -31.06 3.06
N GLY A 313 -10.89 -30.08 2.47
CA GLY A 313 -11.28 -28.68 2.47
C GLY A 313 -10.86 -27.92 3.75
N LYS A 314 -10.09 -28.55 4.63
CA LYS A 314 -9.61 -27.91 5.84
C LYS A 314 -8.34 -27.13 5.54
N GLU A 315 -8.19 -25.96 6.18
CA GLU A 315 -7.01 -25.11 6.04
C GLU A 315 -5.74 -25.80 6.50
N VAL A 316 -4.71 -25.70 5.65
CA VAL A 316 -3.39 -26.29 5.89
C VAL A 316 -2.45 -25.21 6.38
N ASN A 317 -1.80 -25.45 7.53
CA ASN A 317 -0.79 -24.56 8.07
C ASN A 317 0.62 -25.06 7.68
N GLN A 318 0.82 -25.29 6.39
CA GLN A 318 2.12 -25.67 5.85
C GLN A 318 2.85 -24.45 5.30
N LYS A 319 4.16 -24.39 5.50
CA LYS A 319 4.98 -23.30 4.96
C LYS A 319 5.10 -23.46 3.44
N ILE A 320 4.40 -22.61 2.70
CA ILE A 320 4.53 -22.50 1.25
C ILE A 320 5.58 -21.44 0.94
N ALA A 321 6.57 -21.81 0.14
CA ALA A 321 7.65 -20.88 -0.24
C ALA A 321 7.20 -19.88 -1.30
N ALA A 322 7.70 -18.66 -1.24
CA ALA A 322 7.63 -17.74 -2.36
C ALA A 322 8.34 -18.38 -3.58
N GLY A 323 7.78 -18.21 -4.78
CA GLY A 323 8.26 -18.86 -5.99
C GLY A 323 7.67 -20.26 -6.24
N ALA A 324 6.95 -20.86 -5.29
CA ALA A 324 6.30 -22.15 -5.49
C ALA A 324 5.34 -22.10 -6.68
N GLU A 325 5.41 -23.10 -7.56
CA GLU A 325 4.55 -23.18 -8.73
C GLU A 325 3.18 -23.73 -8.36
N VAL A 326 2.13 -23.10 -8.90
CA VAL A 326 0.77 -23.61 -8.84
C VAL A 326 0.47 -24.26 -10.18
N VAL A 327 0.01 -25.51 -10.12
CA VAL A 327 -0.26 -26.34 -11.29
C VAL A 327 -1.71 -26.84 -11.26
N GLU A 328 -2.27 -27.12 -12.43
CA GLU A 328 -3.54 -27.79 -12.57
C GLU A 328 -3.37 -29.27 -12.25
N SER A 329 -4.17 -29.81 -11.33
CA SER A 329 -4.15 -31.22 -10.95
C SER A 329 -4.44 -32.10 -12.18
N GLY A 330 -3.75 -33.23 -12.31
CA GLY A 330 -3.90 -34.16 -13.41
C GLY A 330 -3.13 -33.81 -14.68
N SER A 331 -3.09 -32.55 -15.13
CA SER A 331 -2.31 -32.13 -16.31
C SER A 331 -0.88 -31.69 -15.95
N GLY A 332 -0.64 -31.29 -14.71
CA GLY A 332 0.65 -30.71 -14.28
C GLY A 332 0.96 -29.36 -14.93
N LYS A 333 0.01 -28.76 -15.65
CA LYS A 333 0.21 -27.50 -16.35
C LYS A 333 0.36 -26.34 -15.34
N LYS A 334 1.47 -25.59 -15.44
CA LYS A 334 1.70 -24.40 -14.64
C LYS A 334 0.66 -23.31 -14.94
N VAL A 335 -0.08 -22.88 -13.91
CA VAL A 335 -1.09 -21.82 -14.00
C VAL A 335 -0.69 -20.55 -13.28
N GLY A 336 0.33 -20.60 -12.41
CA GLY A 336 0.83 -19.44 -11.71
C GLY A 336 1.99 -19.73 -10.77
N THR A 337 2.29 -18.73 -9.95
CA THR A 337 3.39 -18.80 -8.96
C THR A 337 2.97 -18.05 -7.71
N VAL A 338 3.20 -18.65 -6.55
CA VAL A 338 2.99 -18.01 -5.25
C VAL A 338 4.01 -16.91 -5.06
N SER A 339 3.55 -15.70 -4.77
CA SER A 339 4.42 -14.55 -4.46
C SER A 339 4.72 -14.49 -2.97
N THR A 340 3.68 -14.64 -2.13
CA THR A 340 3.79 -14.55 -0.67
C THR A 340 2.78 -15.48 -0.04
N ALA A 341 3.16 -16.11 1.07
CA ALA A 341 2.28 -16.94 1.86
C ALA A 341 2.55 -16.79 3.37
N LEU A 342 1.47 -16.83 4.16
CA LEU A 342 1.53 -16.84 5.62
C LEU A 342 0.41 -17.74 6.16
N GLY A 343 0.80 -18.85 6.77
CA GLY A 343 -0.13 -19.88 7.20
C GLY A 343 -0.92 -20.48 6.03
N SER A 344 -2.24 -20.51 6.15
CA SER A 344 -3.16 -21.00 5.11
C SER A 344 -3.54 -19.97 4.06
N ARG A 345 -3.00 -18.76 4.14
CA ARG A 345 -3.26 -17.66 3.22
C ARG A 345 -2.04 -17.34 2.38
N GLY A 346 -2.27 -16.89 1.17
CA GLY A 346 -1.23 -16.42 0.28
C GLY A 346 -1.78 -15.54 -0.83
N MET A 347 -0.89 -15.11 -1.69
CA MET A 347 -1.22 -14.50 -2.97
C MET A 347 -0.19 -14.93 -4.02
N GLY A 348 -0.58 -14.93 -5.26
CA GLY A 348 0.27 -15.33 -6.36
C GLY A 348 -0.14 -14.72 -7.69
N VAL A 349 0.80 -14.62 -8.61
CA VAL A 349 0.53 -14.18 -9.98
C VAL A 349 0.02 -15.36 -10.79
N MET A 350 -1.28 -15.33 -11.09
CA MET A 350 -2.02 -16.46 -11.66
C MET A 350 -2.58 -16.12 -13.04
N ARG A 351 -2.69 -17.13 -13.92
CA ARG A 351 -3.44 -17.02 -15.19
C ARG A 351 -4.93 -16.99 -14.90
N VAL A 352 -5.56 -15.82 -15.05
CA VAL A 352 -6.96 -15.56 -14.64
C VAL A 352 -7.94 -16.55 -15.27
N GLU A 353 -7.81 -16.82 -16.57
CA GLU A 353 -8.68 -17.76 -17.28
C GLU A 353 -8.59 -19.20 -16.75
N GLU A 354 -7.38 -19.63 -16.34
CA GLU A 354 -7.15 -20.98 -15.89
C GLU A 354 -7.64 -21.21 -14.46
N VAL A 355 -7.36 -20.25 -13.56
CA VAL A 355 -7.64 -20.45 -12.12
C VAL A 355 -9.10 -20.22 -11.74
N PHE A 356 -9.88 -19.54 -12.56
CA PHE A 356 -11.31 -19.30 -12.33
C PHE A 356 -12.23 -20.15 -13.24
N LYS A 357 -11.71 -21.17 -13.91
CA LYS A 357 -12.53 -22.18 -14.57
C LYS A 357 -13.32 -22.99 -13.54
N ALA A 358 -14.55 -23.31 -13.85
CA ALA A 358 -15.43 -24.08 -12.96
C ALA A 358 -14.86 -25.47 -12.59
N SER A 359 -13.99 -26.03 -13.43
CA SER A 359 -13.34 -27.34 -13.23
C SER A 359 -11.89 -27.25 -12.76
N ALA A 360 -11.41 -26.06 -12.36
CA ALA A 360 -10.01 -25.89 -11.99
C ALA A 360 -9.74 -26.56 -10.63
N GLU A 361 -9.01 -27.66 -10.65
CA GLU A 361 -8.37 -28.22 -9.46
C GLU A 361 -6.89 -27.84 -9.46
N LEU A 362 -6.47 -27.09 -8.44
CA LEU A 362 -5.13 -26.53 -8.37
C LEU A 362 -4.39 -27.12 -7.18
N THR A 363 -3.08 -27.38 -7.37
CA THR A 363 -2.18 -27.86 -6.32
C THR A 363 -0.85 -27.10 -6.37
N VAL A 364 -0.11 -27.15 -5.27
CA VAL A 364 1.28 -26.67 -5.23
C VAL A 364 2.18 -27.76 -5.81
N SER A 365 3.00 -27.44 -6.79
CA SER A 365 3.95 -28.38 -7.39
C SER A 365 4.87 -28.98 -6.33
N GLY A 366 4.99 -30.31 -6.30
CA GLY A 366 5.76 -31.04 -5.29
C GLY A 366 5.08 -31.20 -3.93
N SER A 367 3.80 -30.79 -3.81
CA SER A 367 2.98 -30.95 -2.59
C SER A 367 1.52 -31.20 -3.01
N GLU A 368 1.28 -32.34 -3.64
CA GLU A 368 -0.05 -32.68 -4.21
C GLU A 368 -1.17 -32.75 -3.14
N GLU A 369 -0.80 -32.93 -1.87
CA GLU A 369 -1.73 -32.90 -0.73
C GLU A 369 -2.26 -31.48 -0.44
N VAL A 370 -1.58 -30.44 -0.93
CA VAL A 370 -1.97 -29.05 -0.73
C VAL A 370 -2.74 -28.55 -1.95
N LYS A 371 -4.05 -28.46 -1.81
CA LYS A 371 -4.90 -27.81 -2.81
C LYS A 371 -4.85 -26.30 -2.67
N VAL A 372 -4.95 -25.61 -3.80
CA VAL A 372 -4.93 -24.15 -3.89
C VAL A 372 -6.31 -23.68 -4.34
N GLU A 373 -6.94 -22.84 -3.55
CA GLU A 373 -8.16 -22.16 -3.91
C GLU A 373 -7.86 -20.71 -4.25
N ALA A 374 -8.10 -20.31 -5.50
CA ALA A 374 -7.94 -18.94 -5.94
C ALA A 374 -9.22 -18.13 -5.63
N ILE A 375 -9.08 -17.02 -4.94
CA ILE A 375 -10.21 -16.20 -4.49
C ILE A 375 -10.27 -14.93 -5.35
N ARG A 376 -11.44 -14.66 -5.93
CA ARG A 376 -11.68 -13.42 -6.66
C ARG A 376 -11.85 -12.25 -5.68
N PRO A 377 -11.00 -11.20 -5.72
CA PRO A 377 -11.20 -10.02 -4.91
C PRO A 377 -12.51 -9.31 -5.26
N ARG A 378 -13.25 -8.85 -4.25
CA ARG A 378 -14.53 -8.14 -4.45
C ARG A 378 -14.37 -6.79 -5.15
N TRP A 379 -13.23 -6.16 -5.00
CA TRP A 379 -12.90 -4.85 -5.59
C TRP A 379 -12.46 -4.90 -7.05
N TRP A 380 -12.30 -6.12 -7.63
CA TRP A 380 -11.93 -6.24 -9.04
C TRP A 380 -13.07 -5.78 -9.96
N PRO A 381 -12.79 -4.90 -10.94
CA PRO A 381 -13.76 -4.50 -11.95
C PRO A 381 -14.30 -5.70 -12.74
N ALA A 382 -15.58 -5.64 -13.11
CA ALA A 382 -16.22 -6.74 -13.85
C ALA A 382 -15.58 -6.98 -15.23
N GLU A 383 -15.11 -5.92 -15.89
CA GLU A 383 -14.46 -5.98 -17.20
C GLU A 383 -13.16 -6.79 -17.20
N TRP A 384 -12.50 -6.96 -16.07
CA TRP A 384 -11.29 -7.80 -15.99
C TRP A 384 -11.58 -9.28 -16.26
N PHE A 385 -12.84 -9.68 -16.25
CA PHE A 385 -13.30 -11.03 -16.59
C PHE A 385 -13.96 -11.11 -17.97
N GLN A 386 -14.57 -10.04 -18.44
CA GLN A 386 -15.29 -10.02 -19.73
C GLN A 386 -14.35 -9.99 -20.92
N GLN A 387 -13.19 -9.34 -20.81
CA GLN A 387 -12.19 -9.27 -21.87
C GLN A 387 -11.69 -10.65 -22.35
N ASN A 388 -11.80 -11.66 -21.50
CA ASN A 388 -11.35 -13.00 -21.81
C ASN A 388 -12.41 -13.85 -22.54
N GLN A 389 -13.69 -13.46 -22.52
CA GLN A 389 -14.76 -14.18 -23.26
C GLN A 389 -14.91 -13.73 -24.72
N SER A 390 -14.52 -12.49 -25.04
CA SER A 390 -14.63 -11.96 -26.41
C SER A 390 -13.49 -12.38 -27.34
N GLY A 391 -12.38 -12.89 -26.81
CA GLY A 391 -11.25 -13.40 -27.61
C GLY A 391 -11.48 -14.73 -28.30
N VAL A 392 -12.54 -15.46 -27.94
CA VAL A 392 -12.88 -16.76 -28.55
C VAL A 392 -13.86 -16.61 -29.72
N ALA A 393 -14.57 -15.50 -29.80
CA ALA A 393 -15.58 -15.27 -30.85
C ALA A 393 -15.04 -14.68 -32.16
N SER A 394 -13.76 -14.32 -32.26
CA SER A 394 -13.14 -13.75 -33.48
C SER A 394 -12.17 -14.69 -34.18
N ALA A 395 -12.14 -15.98 -33.82
CA ALA A 395 -11.29 -17.01 -34.45
C ALA A 395 -12.12 -18.17 -35.08
N SER A 396 -13.35 -17.89 -35.50
CA SER A 396 -14.16 -18.84 -36.30
C SER A 396 -14.46 -18.25 -37.68
#